data_a14f3c7c469128f477349fa7fe27d167
#
_entry.id   a14f3c7c469128f477349fa7fe27d167
#
_cell.length_a   1.000
_cell.length_b   1.000
_cell.length_c   1.000
_cell.angle_alpha   90.00
_cell.angle_beta   90.00
_cell.angle_gamma   90.00
#
_symmetry.space_group_name_H-M   'P 1'
#
loop_
_entity.id
_entity.type
_entity.pdbx_description
1 polymer ?
#
loop_
_entity_poly.entity_id
_entity_poly.type
_entity_poly.pdbx_seq_one_letter_code
_entity_poly.pdbx_strand_id
1 'polypeptide(L)'
;VSSRRSSIPRAQAPDKRRLILDAAVRVFARQGFHACRVSDIADEAGVAYGLVYHYFASKDEILDTLFLERWEVMLELIREVDGQSSPVREKLLAIASFIVESYRHDPDLMKVIIVEVTRAANSFGNTHIGTIREAYDLIGGMIIEAQRDGVFKQEIEARFAAMAFYGAIEQLLTGWIFGLLPQDEDYFDRAKWLVVETVCGGLEQ
;
A
#
# COMPACT_ATOMS: atom_id res chain seq x y z
N VAL A 1 -41.07 -41.11 -7.51
CA VAL A 1 -40.24 -40.12 -8.22
C VAL A 1 -40.02 -38.98 -7.27
N SER A 2 -38.87 -38.95 -6.58
CA SER A 2 -38.53 -37.93 -5.57
C SER A 2 -37.74 -36.82 -6.24
N SER A 3 -38.32 -35.65 -6.40
CA SER A 3 -37.70 -34.45 -6.98
C SER A 3 -36.73 -33.85 -5.93
N ARG A 4 -35.42 -33.96 -6.14
CA ARG A 4 -34.39 -33.25 -5.40
C ARG A 4 -34.40 -31.78 -5.85
N ARG A 5 -34.91 -30.91 -5.01
CA ARG A 5 -34.73 -29.46 -5.19
C ARG A 5 -33.24 -29.14 -4.93
N SER A 6 -32.55 -28.75 -5.99
CA SER A 6 -31.24 -28.16 -5.95
C SER A 6 -31.34 -26.81 -5.20
N SER A 7 -30.70 -26.73 -4.01
CA SER A 7 -30.54 -25.46 -3.29
C SER A 7 -29.44 -24.65 -3.96
N ILE A 8 -29.81 -23.58 -4.64
CA ILE A 8 -28.89 -22.55 -5.13
C ILE A 8 -28.20 -21.93 -3.89
N PRO A 9 -26.86 -21.84 -3.84
CA PRO A 9 -26.16 -21.19 -2.74
C PRO A 9 -26.64 -19.74 -2.62
N ARG A 10 -27.15 -19.35 -1.46
CA ARG A 10 -27.54 -17.98 -1.15
C ARG A 10 -26.26 -17.16 -1.21
N ALA A 11 -26.19 -16.19 -2.14
CA ALA A 11 -25.09 -15.23 -2.20
C ALA A 11 -24.92 -14.65 -0.79
N GLN A 12 -23.70 -14.73 -0.25
CA GLN A 12 -23.41 -14.12 1.06
C GLN A 12 -23.72 -12.64 0.98
N ALA A 13 -24.45 -12.12 1.98
CA ALA A 13 -24.73 -10.68 2.06
C ALA A 13 -23.38 -9.94 2.08
N PRO A 14 -23.24 -8.84 1.31
CA PRO A 14 -21.98 -8.12 1.25
C PRO A 14 -21.56 -7.70 2.65
N ASP A 15 -20.26 -7.87 2.93
CA ASP A 15 -19.68 -7.45 4.20
C ASP A 15 -19.85 -5.92 4.34
N LYS A 16 -20.69 -5.52 5.28
CA LYS A 16 -21.02 -4.10 5.50
C LYS A 16 -19.80 -3.29 5.91
N ARG A 17 -18.88 -3.89 6.65
CA ARG A 17 -17.62 -3.25 7.01
C ARG A 17 -16.81 -2.93 5.74
N ARG A 18 -16.69 -3.87 4.82
CA ARG A 18 -15.96 -3.68 3.56
C ARG A 18 -16.62 -2.63 2.67
N LEU A 19 -17.97 -2.63 2.57
CA LEU A 19 -18.68 -1.59 1.83
C LEU A 19 -18.41 -0.18 2.35
N ILE A 20 -18.30 -0.01 3.68
CA ILE A 20 -17.97 1.27 4.30
C ILE A 20 -16.54 1.68 3.97
N LEU A 21 -15.57 0.76 4.04
CA LEU A 21 -14.16 1.03 3.69
C LEU A 21 -14.02 1.43 2.23
N ASP A 22 -14.63 0.68 1.30
CA ASP A 22 -14.58 0.98 -0.14
C ASP A 22 -15.25 2.34 -0.47
N ALA A 23 -16.35 2.67 0.20
CA ALA A 23 -16.98 3.99 0.10
C ALA A 23 -16.08 5.11 0.65
N ALA A 24 -15.43 4.86 1.79
CA ALA A 24 -14.51 5.82 2.39
C ALA A 24 -13.32 6.12 1.46
N VAL A 25 -12.75 5.12 0.78
CA VAL A 25 -11.69 5.33 -0.22
C VAL A 25 -12.16 6.30 -1.30
N ARG A 26 -13.34 6.07 -1.90
CA ARG A 26 -13.88 6.95 -2.96
C ARG A 26 -14.15 8.37 -2.46
N VAL A 27 -14.69 8.51 -1.25
CA VAL A 27 -14.99 9.82 -0.66
C VAL A 27 -13.70 10.56 -0.32
N PHE A 28 -12.73 9.92 0.33
CA PHE A 28 -11.45 10.52 0.67
C PHE A 28 -10.64 10.92 -0.58
N ALA A 29 -10.60 10.06 -1.60
CA ALA A 29 -9.90 10.35 -2.85
C ALA A 29 -10.51 11.55 -3.60
N ARG A 30 -11.85 11.73 -3.55
CA ARG A 30 -12.59 12.78 -4.25
C ARG A 30 -12.58 14.12 -3.50
N GLN A 31 -12.82 14.12 -2.19
CA GLN A 31 -13.02 15.33 -1.39
C GLN A 31 -11.85 15.67 -0.46
N GLY A 32 -10.96 14.71 -0.22
CA GLY A 32 -9.93 14.77 0.82
C GLY A 32 -10.48 14.41 2.21
N PHE A 33 -9.61 13.86 3.04
CA PHE A 33 -9.95 13.39 4.39
C PHE A 33 -10.57 14.48 5.28
N HIS A 34 -10.00 15.68 5.28
CA HIS A 34 -10.43 16.76 6.19
C HIS A 34 -11.79 17.33 5.82
N ALA A 35 -12.11 17.41 4.51
CA ALA A 35 -13.37 18.03 4.04
C ALA A 35 -14.56 17.08 4.13
N CYS A 36 -14.35 15.75 4.10
CA CYS A 36 -15.43 14.78 4.13
C CYS A 36 -16.04 14.61 5.53
N ARG A 37 -17.33 14.21 5.56
CA ARG A 37 -18.07 13.84 6.76
C ARG A 37 -18.37 12.33 6.74
N VAL A 38 -18.63 11.76 7.93
CA VAL A 38 -19.07 10.36 8.04
C VAL A 38 -20.41 10.11 7.32
N SER A 39 -21.27 11.16 7.23
CA SER A 39 -22.51 11.09 6.42
C SER A 39 -22.23 10.84 4.95
N ASP A 40 -21.19 11.48 4.40
CA ASP A 40 -20.85 11.32 2.98
C ASP A 40 -20.40 9.88 2.69
N ILE A 41 -19.69 9.26 3.65
CA ILE A 41 -19.30 7.84 3.57
C ILE A 41 -20.52 6.92 3.67
N ALA A 42 -21.46 7.21 4.59
CA ALA A 42 -22.69 6.43 4.74
C ALA A 42 -23.54 6.47 3.47
N ASP A 43 -23.72 7.65 2.89
CA ASP A 43 -24.47 7.87 1.64
C ASP A 43 -23.81 7.15 0.46
N GLU A 44 -22.49 7.26 0.31
CA GLU A 44 -21.70 6.58 -0.72
C GLU A 44 -21.77 5.04 -0.58
N ALA A 45 -21.78 4.53 0.65
CA ALA A 45 -21.87 3.09 0.94
C ALA A 45 -23.31 2.54 0.81
N GLY A 46 -24.32 3.42 0.71
CA GLY A 46 -25.74 3.04 0.71
C GLY A 46 -26.17 2.40 2.02
N VAL A 47 -25.67 2.90 3.16
CA VAL A 47 -25.97 2.39 4.50
C VAL A 47 -26.54 3.49 5.41
N ALA A 48 -27.23 3.08 6.47
CA ALA A 48 -27.69 4.04 7.48
C ALA A 48 -26.47 4.64 8.20
N TYR A 49 -26.50 5.95 8.48
CA TYR A 49 -25.46 6.69 9.20
C TYR A 49 -25.00 6.02 10.50
N GLY A 50 -25.95 5.55 11.31
CA GLY A 50 -25.65 4.82 12.56
C GLY A 50 -24.92 3.50 12.36
N LEU A 51 -25.02 2.89 11.16
CA LEU A 51 -24.30 1.65 10.86
C LEU A 51 -22.81 1.90 10.71
N VAL A 52 -22.38 3.05 10.20
CA VAL A 52 -20.96 3.40 10.11
C VAL A 52 -20.35 3.43 11.52
N TYR A 53 -21.04 4.05 12.49
CA TYR A 53 -20.58 4.10 13.88
C TYR A 53 -20.66 2.77 14.63
N HIS A 54 -21.39 1.81 14.10
CA HIS A 54 -21.36 0.43 14.62
C HIS A 54 -20.02 -0.26 14.33
N TYR A 55 -19.39 0.07 13.19
CA TYR A 55 -18.12 -0.54 12.74
C TYR A 55 -16.89 0.30 13.06
N PHE A 56 -17.01 1.64 13.07
CA PHE A 56 -15.90 2.57 13.22
C PHE A 56 -16.31 3.73 14.13
N ALA A 57 -15.55 4.01 15.17
CA ALA A 57 -15.85 5.08 16.12
C ALA A 57 -15.69 6.49 15.50
N SER A 58 -14.85 6.62 14.45
CA SER A 58 -14.58 7.90 13.79
C SER A 58 -14.12 7.69 12.34
N LYS A 59 -14.03 8.79 11.56
CA LYS A 59 -13.42 8.75 10.24
C LYS A 59 -11.90 8.55 10.31
N ASP A 60 -11.28 8.93 11.42
CA ASP A 60 -9.87 8.67 11.67
C ASP A 60 -9.62 7.15 11.78
N GLU A 61 -10.46 6.42 12.52
CA GLU A 61 -10.37 4.96 12.60
C GLU A 61 -10.59 4.28 11.24
N ILE A 62 -11.45 4.83 10.39
CA ILE A 62 -11.60 4.34 9.01
C ILE A 62 -10.29 4.52 8.23
N LEU A 63 -9.67 5.70 8.29
CA LEU A 63 -8.41 5.98 7.61
C LEU A 63 -7.27 5.12 8.15
N ASP A 64 -7.19 4.97 9.48
CA ASP A 64 -6.22 4.10 10.16
C ASP A 64 -6.36 2.64 9.69
N THR A 65 -7.61 2.17 9.60
CA THR A 65 -7.91 0.81 9.14
C THR A 65 -7.44 0.59 7.70
N LEU A 66 -7.75 1.52 6.79
CA LEU A 66 -7.30 1.45 5.39
C LEU A 66 -5.78 1.40 5.29
N PHE A 67 -5.10 2.23 6.07
CA PHE A 67 -3.64 2.25 6.13
C PHE A 67 -3.09 0.92 6.64
N LEU A 68 -3.53 0.46 7.81
CA LEU A 68 -3.01 -0.74 8.45
C LEU A 68 -3.27 -2.01 7.62
N GLU A 69 -4.48 -2.18 7.06
CA GLU A 69 -4.78 -3.31 6.18
C GLU A 69 -3.87 -3.31 4.94
N ARG A 70 -3.59 -2.14 4.37
CA ARG A 70 -2.71 -2.04 3.19
C ARG A 70 -1.25 -2.34 3.54
N TRP A 71 -0.77 -1.82 4.66
CA TRP A 71 0.61 -2.06 5.10
C TRP A 71 0.85 -3.50 5.55
N GLU A 72 -0.15 -4.17 6.13
CA GLU A 72 -0.03 -5.59 6.48
C GLU A 72 0.19 -6.45 5.22
N VAL A 73 -0.60 -6.20 4.17
CA VAL A 73 -0.41 -6.90 2.87
C VAL A 73 0.99 -6.63 2.30
N MET A 74 1.50 -5.40 2.44
CA MET A 74 2.87 -5.05 2.04
C MET A 74 3.91 -5.81 2.86
N LEU A 75 3.78 -5.84 4.17
CA LEU A 75 4.71 -6.53 5.06
C LEU A 75 4.71 -8.05 4.82
N GLU A 76 3.53 -8.64 4.58
CA GLU A 76 3.44 -10.06 4.21
C GLU A 76 4.23 -10.35 2.94
N LEU A 77 4.07 -9.52 1.90
CA LEU A 77 4.87 -9.65 0.67
C LEU A 77 6.37 -9.51 0.93
N ILE A 78 6.78 -8.48 1.69
CA ILE A 78 8.22 -8.26 1.97
C ILE A 78 8.81 -9.48 2.69
N ARG A 79 8.11 -10.03 3.70
CA ARG A 79 8.55 -11.24 4.42
C ARG A 79 8.62 -12.47 3.51
N GLU A 80 7.63 -12.65 2.62
CA GLU A 80 7.62 -13.74 1.64
C GLU A 80 8.82 -13.65 0.69
N VAL A 81 9.07 -12.47 0.14
CA VAL A 81 10.17 -12.21 -0.78
C VAL A 81 11.53 -12.34 -0.06
N ASP A 82 11.64 -11.89 1.18
CA ASP A 82 12.86 -12.02 1.98
C ASP A 82 13.23 -13.51 2.19
N GLY A 83 12.25 -14.37 2.44
CA GLY A 83 12.45 -15.81 2.59
C GLY A 83 12.88 -16.55 1.32
N GLN A 84 12.88 -15.92 0.15
CA GLN A 84 13.29 -16.53 -1.12
C GLN A 84 14.81 -16.53 -1.29
N SER A 85 15.34 -17.54 -2.00
CA SER A 85 16.76 -17.61 -2.32
C SER A 85 17.16 -16.82 -3.58
N SER A 86 16.31 -15.89 -4.02
CA SER A 86 16.55 -15.05 -5.19
C SER A 86 17.55 -13.92 -4.90
N PRO A 87 18.25 -13.40 -5.92
CA PRO A 87 19.13 -12.25 -5.78
C PRO A 87 18.41 -11.03 -5.22
N VAL A 88 19.09 -10.19 -4.44
CA VAL A 88 18.52 -8.99 -3.80
C VAL A 88 17.84 -8.07 -4.80
N ARG A 89 18.39 -7.93 -6.01
CA ARG A 89 17.81 -7.11 -7.08
C ARG A 89 16.42 -7.62 -7.49
N GLU A 90 16.23 -8.93 -7.59
CA GLU A 90 14.94 -9.55 -7.90
C GLU A 90 13.94 -9.38 -6.74
N LYS A 91 14.41 -9.48 -5.49
CA LYS A 91 13.59 -9.20 -4.30
C LYS A 91 13.09 -7.76 -4.31
N LEU A 92 13.96 -6.79 -4.55
CA LEU A 92 13.59 -5.38 -4.63
C LEU A 92 12.65 -5.10 -5.81
N LEU A 93 12.86 -5.77 -6.96
CA LEU A 93 11.95 -5.65 -8.11
C LEU A 93 10.55 -6.21 -7.81
N ALA A 94 10.45 -7.30 -7.07
CA ALA A 94 9.17 -7.86 -6.65
C ALA A 94 8.40 -6.89 -5.73
N ILE A 95 9.10 -6.25 -4.78
CA ILE A 95 8.51 -5.23 -3.91
C ILE A 95 8.05 -4.01 -4.71
N ALA A 96 8.90 -3.47 -5.59
CA ALA A 96 8.56 -2.33 -6.45
C ALA A 96 7.37 -2.66 -7.35
N SER A 97 7.37 -3.86 -7.94
CA SER A 97 6.28 -4.34 -8.81
C SER A 97 4.96 -4.41 -8.05
N PHE A 98 4.94 -4.96 -6.85
CA PHE A 98 3.74 -5.03 -6.02
C PHE A 98 3.16 -3.64 -5.73
N ILE A 99 3.99 -2.66 -5.41
CA ILE A 99 3.53 -1.31 -5.09
C ILE A 99 2.96 -0.63 -6.35
N VAL A 100 3.63 -0.74 -7.48
CA VAL A 100 3.16 -0.17 -8.76
C VAL A 100 1.86 -0.82 -9.21
N GLU A 101 1.77 -2.15 -9.16
CA GLU A 101 0.54 -2.88 -9.51
C GLU A 101 -0.61 -2.55 -8.56
N SER A 102 -0.32 -2.26 -7.29
CA SER A 102 -1.33 -1.82 -6.34
C SER A 102 -1.94 -0.47 -6.74
N TYR A 103 -1.11 0.47 -7.23
CA TYR A 103 -1.59 1.74 -7.76
C TYR A 103 -2.46 1.52 -9.02
N ARG A 104 -2.02 0.65 -9.93
CA ARG A 104 -2.79 0.34 -11.14
C ARG A 104 -4.15 -0.27 -10.83
N HIS A 105 -4.21 -1.14 -9.82
CA HIS A 105 -5.43 -1.82 -9.41
C HIS A 105 -6.43 -0.89 -8.70
N ASP A 106 -5.94 -0.05 -7.79
CA ASP A 106 -6.77 0.88 -7.02
C ASP A 106 -6.04 2.22 -6.81
N PRO A 107 -6.08 3.13 -7.81
CA PRO A 107 -5.44 4.43 -7.73
C PRO A 107 -5.99 5.30 -6.61
N ASP A 108 -7.30 5.19 -6.31
CA ASP A 108 -7.95 5.97 -5.27
C ASP A 108 -7.47 5.56 -3.88
N LEU A 109 -7.37 4.26 -3.61
CA LEU A 109 -6.80 3.77 -2.35
C LEU A 109 -5.35 4.23 -2.18
N MET A 110 -4.53 4.09 -3.23
CA MET A 110 -3.12 4.50 -3.16
C MET A 110 -2.99 6.01 -2.97
N LYS A 111 -3.86 6.81 -3.59
CA LYS A 111 -3.93 8.25 -3.35
C LYS A 111 -4.25 8.56 -1.89
N VAL A 112 -5.22 7.87 -1.30
CA VAL A 112 -5.56 8.03 0.12
C VAL A 112 -4.36 7.68 1.01
N ILE A 113 -3.70 6.56 0.76
CA ILE A 113 -2.53 6.13 1.56
C ILE A 113 -1.37 7.12 1.45
N ILE A 114 -1.02 7.58 0.25
CA ILE A 114 0.15 8.45 0.04
C ILE A 114 -0.14 9.89 0.47
N VAL A 115 -1.31 10.43 0.15
CA VAL A 115 -1.59 11.86 0.34
C VAL A 115 -2.22 12.14 1.69
N GLU A 116 -3.29 11.41 2.04
CA GLU A 116 -4.10 11.75 3.21
C GLU A 116 -3.44 11.27 4.50
N VAL A 117 -2.78 10.12 4.49
CA VAL A 117 -2.03 9.62 5.66
C VAL A 117 -0.89 10.57 6.01
N THR A 118 -0.10 11.00 5.03
CA THR A 118 1.02 11.94 5.27
C THR A 118 0.51 13.27 5.83
N ARG A 119 -0.64 13.77 5.36
CA ARG A 119 -1.26 15.02 5.85
C ARG A 119 -1.83 14.87 7.25
N ALA A 120 -2.34 13.69 7.59
CA ALA A 120 -2.90 13.40 8.90
C ALA A 120 -1.83 12.98 9.93
N ALA A 121 -0.55 13.01 9.59
CA ALA A 121 0.56 12.50 10.42
C ALA A 121 0.61 13.04 11.86
N ASN A 122 0.02 14.20 12.13
CA ASN A 122 -0.13 14.71 13.49
C ASN A 122 -1.18 13.98 14.34
N SER A 123 -2.07 13.21 13.70
CA SER A 123 -3.14 12.42 14.34
C SER A 123 -2.79 10.93 14.43
N PHE A 124 -1.80 10.48 13.64
CA PHE A 124 -1.37 9.08 13.58
C PHE A 124 -0.44 8.76 14.76
N GLY A 125 -0.87 7.86 15.62
CA GLY A 125 -0.11 7.38 16.77
C GLY A 125 1.11 6.56 16.38
N ASN A 126 1.87 6.10 17.39
CA ASN A 126 3.09 5.29 17.24
C ASN A 126 2.92 3.98 16.44
N THR A 127 1.70 3.50 16.28
CA THR A 127 1.38 2.24 15.57
C THR A 127 1.78 2.30 14.10
N HIS A 128 1.44 3.38 13.40
CA HIS A 128 1.79 3.56 11.98
C HIS A 128 3.30 3.67 11.78
N ILE A 129 3.98 4.42 12.66
CA ILE A 129 5.44 4.55 12.63
C ILE A 129 6.10 3.18 12.84
N GLY A 130 5.53 2.34 13.71
CA GLY A 130 6.01 0.98 13.95
C GLY A 130 5.96 0.13 12.69
N THR A 131 4.82 0.13 12.00
CA THR A 131 4.60 -0.64 10.76
C THR A 131 5.53 -0.19 9.63
N ILE A 132 5.68 1.12 9.44
CA ILE A 132 6.60 1.69 8.43
C ILE A 132 8.05 1.32 8.76
N ARG A 133 8.43 1.41 10.05
CA ARG A 133 9.78 1.04 10.51
C ARG A 133 10.09 -0.41 10.22
N GLU A 134 9.15 -1.32 10.47
CA GLU A 134 9.31 -2.75 10.20
C GLU A 134 9.61 -3.01 8.72
N ALA A 135 8.89 -2.35 7.79
CA ALA A 135 9.18 -2.48 6.36
C ALA A 135 10.61 -2.04 6.01
N TYR A 136 11.07 -0.91 6.56
CA TYR A 136 12.45 -0.45 6.34
C TYR A 136 13.49 -1.39 6.96
N ASP A 137 13.19 -1.97 8.11
CA ASP A 137 14.11 -2.91 8.78
C ASP A 137 14.21 -4.22 7.98
N LEU A 138 13.11 -4.72 7.41
CA LEU A 138 13.11 -5.91 6.54
C LEU A 138 13.90 -5.67 5.24
N ILE A 139 13.59 -4.57 4.53
CA ILE A 139 14.32 -4.22 3.29
C ILE A 139 15.80 -3.96 3.60
N GLY A 140 16.09 -3.26 4.71
CA GLY A 140 17.46 -3.04 5.18
C GLY A 140 18.20 -4.34 5.48
N GLY A 141 17.52 -5.34 6.02
CA GLY A 141 18.06 -6.69 6.23
C GLY A 141 18.52 -7.34 4.94
N MET A 142 17.71 -7.31 3.88
CA MET A 142 18.10 -7.81 2.54
C MET A 142 19.34 -7.11 1.99
N ILE A 143 19.43 -5.79 2.20
CA ILE A 143 20.58 -4.99 1.76
C ILE A 143 21.84 -5.35 2.56
N ILE A 144 21.73 -5.55 3.89
CA ILE A 144 22.84 -6.00 4.74
C ILE A 144 23.37 -7.37 4.29
N GLU A 145 22.50 -8.30 3.95
CA GLU A 145 22.90 -9.60 3.41
C GLU A 145 23.67 -9.44 2.10
N ALA A 146 23.17 -8.64 1.16
CA ALA A 146 23.84 -8.37 -0.10
C ALA A 146 25.21 -7.65 0.10
N GLN A 147 25.34 -6.82 1.12
CA GLN A 147 26.62 -6.21 1.51
C GLN A 147 27.60 -7.25 2.05
N ARG A 148 27.17 -8.19 2.89
CA ARG A 148 27.99 -9.29 3.41
C ARG A 148 28.48 -10.22 2.30
N ASP A 149 27.63 -10.44 1.30
CA ASP A 149 27.95 -11.27 0.12
C ASP A 149 28.84 -10.55 -0.89
N GLY A 150 29.19 -9.27 -0.66
CA GLY A 150 30.02 -8.47 -1.55
C GLY A 150 29.32 -7.98 -2.82
N VAL A 151 27.99 -8.07 -2.87
CA VAL A 151 27.20 -7.56 -3.99
C VAL A 151 27.01 -6.06 -3.89
N PHE A 152 26.74 -5.55 -2.69
CA PHE A 152 26.55 -4.13 -2.43
C PHE A 152 27.69 -3.53 -1.59
N LYS A 153 27.92 -2.23 -1.80
CA LYS A 153 28.91 -1.43 -1.07
C LYS A 153 28.60 -1.39 0.42
N GLN A 154 29.59 -1.64 1.26
CA GLN A 154 29.45 -1.63 2.72
C GLN A 154 29.43 -0.21 3.32
N GLU A 155 29.92 0.79 2.60
CA GLU A 155 29.98 2.19 3.04
C GLU A 155 28.61 2.86 3.05
N ILE A 156 27.62 2.29 2.35
CA ILE A 156 26.26 2.86 2.30
C ILE A 156 25.42 2.25 3.41
N GLU A 157 24.91 3.08 4.30
CA GLU A 157 24.04 2.62 5.37
C GLU A 157 22.78 1.92 4.79
N ALA A 158 22.57 0.66 5.15
CA ALA A 158 21.49 -0.16 4.60
C ALA A 158 20.10 0.42 4.84
N ARG A 159 19.88 1.04 6.01
CA ARG A 159 18.60 1.71 6.32
C ARG A 159 18.36 2.92 5.43
N PHE A 160 19.39 3.71 5.16
CA PHE A 160 19.30 4.83 4.22
C PHE A 160 18.96 4.32 2.81
N ALA A 161 19.63 3.25 2.36
CA ALA A 161 19.35 2.65 1.06
C ALA A 161 17.90 2.12 0.95
N ALA A 162 17.38 1.48 2.02
CA ALA A 162 15.98 1.04 2.09
C ALA A 162 15.00 2.22 2.01
N MET A 163 15.29 3.33 2.71
CA MET A 163 14.49 4.55 2.64
C MET A 163 14.55 5.21 1.26
N ALA A 164 15.73 5.24 0.63
CA ALA A 164 15.91 5.78 -0.73
C ALA A 164 15.14 4.95 -1.76
N PHE A 165 15.17 3.63 -1.64
CA PHE A 165 14.42 2.70 -2.49
C PHE A 165 12.90 2.94 -2.38
N TYR A 166 12.35 2.92 -1.16
CA TYR A 166 10.93 3.15 -0.96
C TYR A 166 10.52 4.57 -1.38
N GLY A 167 11.32 5.58 -1.01
CA GLY A 167 11.08 6.97 -1.37
C GLY A 167 11.05 7.21 -2.88
N ALA A 168 11.89 6.52 -3.65
CA ALA A 168 11.87 6.59 -5.12
C ALA A 168 10.54 6.06 -5.68
N ILE A 169 10.03 4.94 -5.14
CA ILE A 169 8.72 4.39 -5.53
C ILE A 169 7.59 5.34 -5.12
N GLU A 170 7.62 5.87 -3.91
CA GLU A 170 6.62 6.82 -3.41
C GLU A 170 6.55 8.08 -4.28
N GLN A 171 7.69 8.59 -4.78
CA GLN A 171 7.72 9.72 -5.69
C GLN A 171 7.15 9.39 -7.08
N LEU A 172 7.30 8.16 -7.58
CA LEU A 172 6.61 7.72 -8.79
C LEU A 172 5.09 7.70 -8.59
N LEU A 173 4.61 7.12 -7.48
CA LEU A 173 3.19 7.14 -7.13
C LEU A 173 2.65 8.57 -7.04
N THR A 174 3.38 9.45 -6.37
CA THR A 174 3.06 10.88 -6.28
C THR A 174 2.98 11.52 -7.66
N GLY A 175 3.94 11.21 -8.55
CA GLY A 175 3.95 11.67 -9.93
C GLY A 175 2.72 11.24 -10.72
N TRP A 176 2.27 10.00 -10.57
CA TRP A 176 1.04 9.51 -11.21
C TRP A 176 -0.22 10.11 -10.60
N ILE A 177 -0.32 10.18 -9.26
CA ILE A 177 -1.46 10.77 -8.55
C ILE A 177 -1.71 12.22 -8.98
N PHE A 178 -0.66 12.98 -9.22
CA PHE A 178 -0.76 14.37 -9.65
C PHE A 178 -0.68 14.58 -11.18
N GLY A 179 -0.67 13.50 -11.97
CA GLY A 179 -0.64 13.57 -13.45
C GLY A 179 0.65 14.13 -14.03
N LEU A 180 1.77 14.00 -13.30
CA LEU A 180 3.09 14.48 -13.74
C LEU A 180 3.84 13.45 -14.58
N LEU A 181 3.41 12.18 -14.55
CA LEU A 181 4.04 11.08 -15.26
C LEU A 181 3.03 10.39 -16.19
N PRO A 182 3.50 9.79 -17.31
CA PRO A 182 2.65 8.97 -18.18
C PRO A 182 2.03 7.79 -17.40
N GLN A 183 0.78 7.43 -17.76
CA GLN A 183 0.03 6.35 -17.13
C GLN A 183 -0.32 5.25 -18.14
N ASP A 184 0.63 4.92 -19.01
CA ASP A 184 0.53 3.79 -19.92
C ASP A 184 1.25 2.55 -19.38
N GLU A 185 0.89 1.39 -19.91
CA GLU A 185 1.41 0.09 -19.46
C GLU A 185 2.94 0.03 -19.57
N ASP A 186 3.50 0.49 -20.70
CA ASP A 186 4.93 0.46 -20.93
C ASP A 186 5.69 1.34 -19.94
N TYR A 187 5.09 2.46 -19.53
CA TYR A 187 5.72 3.34 -18.54
C TYR A 187 5.68 2.74 -17.13
N PHE A 188 4.58 2.10 -16.71
CA PHE A 188 4.53 1.42 -15.43
C PHE A 188 5.59 0.31 -15.34
N ASP A 189 5.70 -0.53 -16.37
CA ASP A 189 6.68 -1.61 -16.39
C ASP A 189 8.12 -1.09 -16.39
N ARG A 190 8.39 -0.03 -17.13
CA ARG A 190 9.71 0.61 -17.16
C ARG A 190 10.05 1.31 -15.84
N ALA A 191 9.08 1.98 -15.21
CA ALA A 191 9.32 2.76 -14.00
C ALA A 191 9.77 1.90 -12.82
N LYS A 192 9.12 0.73 -12.58
CA LYS A 192 9.52 -0.19 -11.52
C LYS A 192 10.95 -0.72 -11.73
N TRP A 193 11.31 -1.03 -12.99
CA TRP A 193 12.66 -1.46 -13.33
C TRP A 193 13.67 -0.32 -13.12
N LEU A 194 13.38 0.90 -13.57
CA LEU A 194 14.27 2.06 -13.44
C LEU A 194 14.59 2.40 -11.98
N VAL A 195 13.60 2.27 -11.06
CA VAL A 195 13.86 2.47 -9.63
C VAL A 195 14.88 1.47 -9.12
N VAL A 196 14.69 0.19 -9.44
CA VAL A 196 15.60 -0.87 -8.99
C VAL A 196 16.99 -0.69 -9.59
N GLU A 197 17.09 -0.40 -10.90
CA GLU A 197 18.37 -0.13 -11.58
C GLU A 197 19.09 1.07 -10.97
N THR A 198 18.37 2.16 -10.71
CA THR A 198 18.98 3.37 -10.13
C THR A 198 19.51 3.11 -8.73
N VAL A 199 18.73 2.43 -7.88
CA VAL A 199 19.12 2.17 -6.49
C VAL A 199 20.22 1.10 -6.44
N CYS A 200 20.02 -0.05 -7.10
CA CYS A 200 21.01 -1.13 -7.08
C CYS A 200 22.31 -0.71 -7.79
N GLY A 201 22.25 -0.02 -8.94
CA GLY A 201 23.45 0.47 -9.62
C GLY A 201 24.25 1.48 -8.79
N GLY A 202 23.60 2.26 -7.92
CA GLY A 202 24.28 3.10 -6.93
C GLY A 202 24.92 2.31 -5.78
N LEU A 203 24.38 1.13 -5.46
CA LEU A 203 24.82 0.27 -4.36
C LEU A 203 25.88 -0.75 -4.77
N GLU A 204 25.91 -1.19 -6.02
CA GLU A 204 26.84 -2.20 -6.54
C GLU A 204 28.30 -1.73 -6.51
N GLN A 205 29.23 -2.70 -6.34
CA GLN A 205 30.68 -2.44 -6.30
C GLN A 205 31.26 -2.17 -7.68
#